data_fa4871f033a1c04cdc6a1cda34cd108e
#
_entry.id   fa4871f033a1c04cdc6a1cda34cd108e
#
_cell.length_a   1.000
_cell.length_b   1.000
_cell.length_c   1.000
_cell.angle_alpha   90.00
_cell.angle_beta   90.00
_cell.angle_gamma   90.00
#
_symmetry.space_group_name_H-M   'P 1'
#
loop_
_entity.id
_entity.type
_entity.pdbx_description
1 polymer ?
#
loop_
_entity_poly.entity_id
_entity_poly.type
_entity_poly.pdbx_seq_one_letter_code
_entity_poly.pdbx_strand_id
1 'polypeptide(L)'
;MIEVEKLAKENRFDYLLIESTGISEPIPVAQTFSFVDEENGIDLSRFSYVDTMVTVVDAFNFFKDFGSPETLVDRDLTNIEDDDRTIVNLLTDQIEFANVIILNKTDLVNKEHLGILKACIKKLNQSAKIIETSYSEISPKEILNTSLFNFEEAEQSAGWMEELEKDEHTPETEEYGISSFVFRSKKPFDPVRFWDYLQNKFPTSIIRSCLLYTSPSPRDVR
;
A
#
# COMPACT_ATOMS: atom_id res chain seq x y z
N MET A 1 0.57 21.48 1.64
CA MET A 1 0.18 22.08 2.93
C MET A 1 -0.42 23.49 2.79
N ILE A 2 0.25 24.45 2.19
CA ILE A 2 -0.20 25.85 2.07
C ILE A 2 -1.63 25.99 1.49
N GLU A 3 -1.94 25.27 0.42
CA GLU A 3 -3.28 25.38 -0.21
C GLU A 3 -4.38 24.75 0.66
N VAL A 4 -4.09 23.65 1.36
CA VAL A 4 -5.02 23.03 2.31
C VAL A 4 -5.31 23.98 3.48
N GLU A 5 -4.28 24.60 4.06
CA GLU A 5 -4.44 25.59 5.12
C GLU A 5 -5.31 26.78 4.66
N LYS A 6 -5.08 27.28 3.45
CA LYS A 6 -5.87 28.36 2.86
C LYS A 6 -7.35 27.98 2.72
N LEU A 7 -7.63 26.80 2.15
CA LEU A 7 -8.99 26.27 2.01
C LEU A 7 -9.68 26.11 3.35
N ALA A 8 -8.96 25.59 4.35
CA ALA A 8 -9.50 25.44 5.71
C ALA A 8 -9.84 26.81 6.34
N LYS A 9 -8.99 27.82 6.17
CA LYS A 9 -9.22 29.20 6.65
C LYS A 9 -10.44 29.87 6.02
N GLU A 10 -10.82 29.48 4.81
CA GLU A 10 -12.04 30.01 4.15
C GLU A 10 -13.33 29.57 4.89
N ASN A 11 -13.28 28.52 5.67
CA ASN A 11 -14.43 27.97 6.44
C ASN A 11 -15.69 27.75 5.58
N ARG A 12 -15.48 27.28 4.35
CA ARG A 12 -16.53 27.07 3.34
C ARG A 12 -16.75 25.59 3.02
N PHE A 13 -15.82 24.74 3.45
CA PHE A 13 -15.79 23.33 3.12
C PHE A 13 -15.73 22.50 4.40
N ASP A 14 -16.58 21.49 4.48
CA ASP A 14 -16.60 20.52 5.58
C ASP A 14 -15.74 19.30 5.28
N TYR A 15 -15.39 19.09 4.00
CA TYR A 15 -14.62 17.93 3.53
C TYR A 15 -13.74 18.31 2.34
N LEU A 16 -12.53 17.74 2.32
CA LEU A 16 -11.58 17.88 1.23
C LEU A 16 -11.28 16.50 0.65
N LEU A 17 -11.54 16.33 -0.64
CA LEU A 17 -11.15 15.14 -1.39
C LEU A 17 -9.90 15.45 -2.20
N ILE A 18 -8.86 14.66 -1.98
CA ILE A 18 -7.59 14.80 -2.69
C ILE A 18 -7.43 13.60 -3.62
N GLU A 19 -7.36 13.86 -4.91
CA GLU A 19 -6.97 12.89 -5.91
C GLU A 19 -5.47 13.02 -6.18
N SER A 20 -4.73 11.98 -5.84
CA SER A 20 -3.31 11.87 -6.15
C SER A 20 -3.12 11.25 -7.53
N THR A 21 -1.97 11.53 -8.16
CA THR A 21 -1.58 10.83 -9.38
C THR A 21 -1.42 9.33 -9.13
N GLY A 22 -1.59 8.50 -10.17
CA GLY A 22 -1.45 7.03 -10.06
C GLY A 22 -0.09 6.55 -9.58
N ILE A 23 0.92 7.43 -9.56
CA ILE A 23 2.28 7.16 -9.07
C ILE A 23 2.57 7.75 -7.68
N SER A 24 1.55 8.25 -6.98
CA SER A 24 1.70 8.85 -5.66
C SER A 24 1.87 7.77 -4.58
N GLU A 25 2.83 8.00 -3.70
CA GLU A 25 3.01 7.22 -2.49
C GLU A 25 2.00 7.67 -1.42
N PRO A 26 1.23 6.75 -0.83
CA PRO A 26 0.17 7.12 0.11
C PRO A 26 0.69 7.67 1.44
N ILE A 27 1.83 7.14 1.94
CA ILE A 27 2.38 7.51 3.24
C ILE A 27 2.77 8.98 3.32
N PRO A 28 3.59 9.54 2.39
CA PRO A 28 3.97 10.94 2.44
C PRO A 28 2.76 11.88 2.39
N VAL A 29 1.71 11.49 1.66
CA VAL A 29 0.46 12.26 1.61
C VAL A 29 -0.23 12.26 2.98
N ALA A 30 -0.37 11.09 3.62
CA ALA A 30 -0.96 10.99 4.96
C ALA A 30 -0.13 11.74 6.01
N GLN A 31 1.19 11.64 5.95
CA GLN A 31 2.12 12.32 6.84
C GLN A 31 1.97 13.84 6.78
N THR A 32 1.68 14.39 5.58
CA THR A 32 1.43 15.83 5.40
C THR A 32 0.35 16.36 6.34
N PHE A 33 -0.62 15.54 6.73
CA PHE A 33 -1.71 15.90 7.64
C PHE A 33 -1.42 15.61 9.12
N SER A 34 -0.35 14.88 9.41
CA SER A 34 0.00 14.46 10.77
C SER A 34 1.20 15.23 11.35
N PHE A 35 2.02 15.81 10.51
CA PHE A 35 3.24 16.53 10.90
C PHE A 35 3.08 18.04 10.78
N VAL A 36 3.90 18.74 11.58
CA VAL A 36 4.02 20.20 11.54
C VAL A 36 5.10 20.57 10.52
N ASP A 37 4.80 21.45 9.61
CA ASP A 37 5.77 22.10 8.73
C ASP A 37 6.40 23.27 9.52
N GLU A 38 7.53 23.01 10.15
CA GLU A 38 8.23 24.00 10.98
C GLU A 38 8.78 25.17 10.15
N GLU A 39 9.16 24.94 8.89
CA GLU A 39 9.71 25.96 8.01
C GLU A 39 8.66 27.02 7.64
N ASN A 40 7.45 26.60 7.37
CA ASN A 40 6.33 27.48 7.01
C ASN A 40 5.40 27.79 8.19
N GLY A 41 5.59 27.14 9.34
CA GLY A 41 4.76 27.29 10.52
C GLY A 41 3.35 26.76 10.33
N ILE A 42 3.15 25.78 9.46
CA ILE A 42 1.85 25.20 9.12
C ILE A 42 1.66 23.90 9.90
N ASP A 43 0.56 23.82 10.62
CA ASP A 43 0.12 22.64 11.36
C ASP A 43 -1.30 22.28 10.91
N LEU A 44 -1.41 21.35 9.96
CA LEU A 44 -2.68 20.94 9.40
C LEU A 44 -3.52 20.13 10.41
N SER A 45 -2.89 19.47 11.38
CA SER A 45 -3.59 18.67 12.39
C SER A 45 -4.57 19.46 13.25
N ARG A 46 -4.40 20.78 13.29
CA ARG A 46 -5.27 21.68 14.07
C ARG A 46 -6.67 21.85 13.48
N PHE A 47 -6.84 21.59 12.19
CA PHE A 47 -8.10 21.88 11.50
C PHE A 47 -8.49 20.83 10.45
N SER A 48 -7.67 19.83 10.26
CA SER A 48 -7.98 18.71 9.37
C SER A 48 -7.38 17.41 9.86
N TYR A 49 -7.97 16.31 9.46
CA TYR A 49 -7.45 14.96 9.69
C TYR A 49 -7.77 14.08 8.46
N VAL A 50 -6.99 13.05 8.28
CA VAL A 50 -7.26 12.07 7.22
C VAL A 50 -8.42 11.19 7.68
N ASP A 51 -9.52 11.18 6.93
CA ASP A 51 -10.70 10.35 7.21
C ASP A 51 -10.54 8.93 6.69
N THR A 52 -10.07 8.80 5.45
CA THR A 52 -9.87 7.50 4.81
C THR A 52 -8.88 7.57 3.65
N MET A 53 -8.11 6.51 3.47
CA MET A 53 -7.26 6.30 2.31
C MET A 53 -7.97 5.34 1.35
N VAL A 54 -8.16 5.78 0.11
CA VAL A 54 -8.89 5.03 -0.91
C VAL A 54 -7.96 4.71 -2.06
N THR A 55 -7.88 3.43 -2.44
CA THR A 55 -7.13 2.99 -3.61
C THR A 55 -8.10 2.43 -4.65
N VAL A 56 -7.95 2.88 -5.89
CA VAL A 56 -8.71 2.36 -7.03
C VAL A 56 -7.84 1.39 -7.81
N VAL A 57 -8.30 0.14 -7.92
CA VAL A 57 -7.60 -0.94 -8.62
C VAL A 57 -8.35 -1.30 -9.90
N ASP A 58 -7.64 -1.29 -11.01
CA ASP A 58 -8.11 -1.78 -12.29
C ASP A 58 -8.09 -3.32 -12.31
N ALA A 59 -9.24 -3.95 -12.13
CA ALA A 59 -9.34 -5.41 -12.06
C ALA A 59 -8.89 -6.10 -13.37
N PHE A 60 -9.02 -5.43 -14.50
CA PHE A 60 -8.67 -6.00 -15.80
C PHE A 60 -7.14 -6.00 -16.05
N ASN A 61 -6.45 -4.93 -15.67
CA ASN A 61 -5.01 -4.79 -15.92
C ASN A 61 -4.12 -5.22 -14.75
N PHE A 62 -4.68 -5.47 -13.56
CA PHE A 62 -3.92 -5.68 -12.33
C PHE A 62 -2.77 -6.67 -12.48
N PHE A 63 -3.02 -7.89 -12.94
CA PHE A 63 -1.96 -8.91 -13.02
C PHE A 63 -0.93 -8.63 -14.12
N LYS A 64 -1.30 -7.86 -15.13
CA LYS A 64 -0.34 -7.39 -16.14
C LYS A 64 0.65 -6.41 -15.50
N ASP A 65 0.14 -5.49 -14.70
CA ASP A 65 0.95 -4.47 -14.04
C ASP A 65 1.71 -5.05 -12.84
N PHE A 66 1.06 -5.89 -12.05
CA PHE A 66 1.64 -6.56 -10.88
C PHE A 66 2.71 -7.61 -11.23
N GLY A 67 2.70 -8.16 -12.42
CA GLY A 67 3.74 -9.05 -12.94
C GLY A 67 4.82 -8.36 -13.77
N SER A 68 4.79 -7.05 -13.90
CA SER A 68 5.74 -6.29 -14.72
C SER A 68 7.04 -6.01 -13.95
N PRO A 69 8.22 -6.28 -14.55
CA PRO A 69 9.49 -5.85 -13.98
C PRO A 69 9.80 -4.37 -14.27
N GLU A 70 8.94 -3.66 -14.99
CA GLU A 70 9.16 -2.29 -15.44
C GLU A 70 9.20 -1.30 -14.27
N THR A 71 10.09 -0.33 -14.37
CA THR A 71 10.17 0.82 -13.47
C THR A 71 9.20 1.92 -13.91
N LEU A 72 9.05 2.94 -13.07
CA LEU A 72 8.26 4.12 -13.42
C LEU A 72 8.88 4.89 -14.60
N VAL A 73 10.21 4.87 -14.72
CA VAL A 73 10.95 5.47 -15.85
C VAL A 73 10.68 4.69 -17.13
N ASP A 74 10.67 3.36 -17.10
CA ASP A 74 10.42 2.54 -18.29
C ASP A 74 9.04 2.79 -18.91
N ARG A 75 8.09 3.24 -18.12
CA ARG A 75 6.72 3.56 -18.56
C ARG A 75 6.44 5.06 -18.77
N ASP A 76 7.47 5.90 -18.74
CA ASP A 76 7.32 7.36 -18.83
C ASP A 76 6.34 7.97 -17.79
N LEU A 77 6.28 7.35 -16.61
CA LEU A 77 5.38 7.79 -15.53
C LEU A 77 6.01 8.78 -14.56
N THR A 78 7.32 8.98 -14.64
CA THR A 78 8.08 9.93 -13.83
C THR A 78 9.07 10.71 -14.68
N ASN A 79 9.38 11.94 -14.26
CA ASN A 79 10.43 12.77 -14.87
C ASN A 79 11.75 12.72 -14.08
N ILE A 80 11.84 11.88 -13.07
CA ILE A 80 13.04 11.71 -12.25
C ILE A 80 13.90 10.64 -12.93
N GLU A 81 15.08 11.02 -13.43
CA GLU A 81 15.95 10.16 -14.25
C GLU A 81 16.44 8.90 -13.53
N ASP A 82 16.59 8.95 -12.20
CA ASP A 82 17.08 7.85 -11.36
C ASP A 82 15.96 7.20 -10.51
N ASP A 83 14.69 7.27 -10.93
CA ASP A 83 13.58 6.66 -10.21
C ASP A 83 13.52 5.15 -10.52
N ASP A 84 14.10 4.35 -9.63
CA ASP A 84 14.18 2.90 -9.72
C ASP A 84 12.96 2.16 -9.14
N ARG A 85 11.93 2.91 -8.67
CA ARG A 85 10.70 2.31 -8.18
C ARG A 85 10.01 1.51 -9.28
N THR A 86 9.63 0.28 -8.95
CA THR A 86 8.85 -0.54 -9.87
C THR A 86 7.36 -0.27 -9.72
N ILE A 87 6.60 -0.52 -10.79
CA ILE A 87 5.14 -0.45 -10.77
C ILE A 87 4.56 -1.36 -9.68
N VAL A 88 5.16 -2.53 -9.49
CA VAL A 88 4.72 -3.50 -8.47
C VAL A 88 4.88 -2.95 -7.06
N ASN A 89 6.01 -2.30 -6.75
CA ASN A 89 6.23 -1.69 -5.44
C ASN A 89 5.15 -0.65 -5.14
N LEU A 90 4.94 0.24 -6.10
CA LEU A 90 3.95 1.31 -5.95
C LEU A 90 2.53 0.77 -5.76
N LEU A 91 2.10 -0.19 -6.60
CA LEU A 91 0.77 -0.81 -6.46
C LEU A 91 0.63 -1.53 -5.12
N THR A 92 1.70 -2.18 -4.65
CA THR A 92 1.71 -2.85 -3.35
C THR A 92 1.51 -1.85 -2.23
N ASP A 93 2.29 -0.76 -2.20
CA ASP A 93 2.20 0.27 -1.17
C ASP A 93 0.81 0.92 -1.16
N GLN A 94 0.26 1.22 -2.34
CA GLN A 94 -1.09 1.78 -2.45
C GLN A 94 -2.18 0.82 -1.92
N ILE A 95 -2.02 -0.48 -2.09
CA ILE A 95 -2.95 -1.49 -1.55
C ILE A 95 -2.76 -1.65 -0.04
N GLU A 96 -1.53 -1.76 0.43
CA GLU A 96 -1.23 -1.98 1.85
C GLU A 96 -1.72 -0.84 2.73
N PHE A 97 -1.67 0.41 2.27
CA PHE A 97 -2.10 1.59 3.03
C PHE A 97 -3.56 1.99 2.83
N ALA A 98 -4.32 1.28 2.00
CA ALA A 98 -5.72 1.61 1.77
C ALA A 98 -6.62 1.16 2.92
N ASN A 99 -7.55 2.02 3.33
CA ASN A 99 -8.68 1.63 4.18
C ASN A 99 -9.83 1.07 3.33
N VAL A 100 -10.00 1.62 2.12
CA VAL A 100 -11.01 1.17 1.14
C VAL A 100 -10.34 0.92 -0.20
N ILE A 101 -10.59 -0.24 -0.78
CA ILE A 101 -10.12 -0.62 -2.11
C ILE A 101 -11.30 -0.77 -3.04
N ILE A 102 -11.34 0.06 -4.07
CA ILE A 102 -12.36 0.02 -5.12
C ILE A 102 -11.83 -0.83 -6.26
N LEU A 103 -12.34 -2.06 -6.40
CA LEU A 103 -12.06 -2.90 -7.57
C LEU A 103 -12.97 -2.45 -8.71
N ASN A 104 -12.42 -1.65 -9.61
CA ASN A 104 -13.14 -1.14 -10.76
C ASN A 104 -12.95 -2.05 -11.99
N LYS A 105 -13.81 -1.90 -12.98
CA LYS A 105 -13.84 -2.66 -14.22
C LYS A 105 -14.10 -4.16 -14.00
N THR A 106 -14.90 -4.51 -12.99
CA THR A 106 -15.23 -5.91 -12.69
C THR A 106 -16.09 -6.56 -13.78
N ASP A 107 -16.73 -5.76 -14.62
CA ASP A 107 -17.45 -6.17 -15.84
C ASP A 107 -16.54 -6.73 -16.94
N LEU A 108 -15.23 -6.42 -16.90
CA LEU A 108 -14.26 -6.87 -17.91
C LEU A 108 -13.52 -8.16 -17.52
N VAL A 109 -13.80 -8.70 -16.34
CA VAL A 109 -13.15 -9.92 -15.84
C VAL A 109 -14.14 -11.01 -15.47
N ASN A 110 -13.72 -12.27 -15.54
CA ASN A 110 -14.56 -13.38 -15.11
C ASN A 110 -14.51 -13.57 -13.59
N LYS A 111 -15.42 -14.37 -13.04
CA LYS A 111 -15.52 -14.61 -11.60
C LYS A 111 -14.27 -15.26 -10.98
N GLU A 112 -13.62 -16.15 -11.71
CA GLU A 112 -12.40 -16.81 -11.27
C GLU A 112 -11.26 -15.81 -11.12
N HIS A 113 -11.02 -15.00 -12.15
CA HIS A 113 -10.03 -13.92 -12.12
C HIS A 113 -10.29 -12.93 -10.96
N LEU A 114 -11.55 -12.52 -10.79
CA LEU A 114 -11.92 -11.63 -9.69
C LEU A 114 -11.70 -12.27 -8.32
N GLY A 115 -11.96 -13.57 -8.16
CA GLY A 115 -11.68 -14.32 -6.96
C GLY A 115 -10.19 -14.34 -6.61
N ILE A 116 -9.33 -14.66 -7.58
CA ILE A 116 -7.87 -14.66 -7.42
C ILE A 116 -7.38 -13.25 -7.04
N LEU A 117 -7.87 -12.22 -7.72
CA LEU A 117 -7.51 -10.84 -7.44
C LEU A 117 -7.86 -10.42 -6.02
N LYS A 118 -9.06 -10.74 -5.56
CA LYS A 118 -9.51 -10.45 -4.19
C LYS A 118 -8.67 -11.19 -3.16
N ALA A 119 -8.33 -12.45 -3.41
CA ALA A 119 -7.45 -13.23 -2.54
C ALA A 119 -6.04 -12.62 -2.47
N CYS A 120 -5.48 -12.19 -3.59
CA CYS A 120 -4.22 -11.48 -3.64
C CYS A 120 -4.25 -10.19 -2.82
N ILE A 121 -5.26 -9.34 -3.04
CA ILE A 121 -5.42 -8.08 -2.30
C ILE A 121 -5.61 -8.33 -0.80
N LYS A 122 -6.40 -9.32 -0.41
CA LYS A 122 -6.59 -9.67 1.01
C LYS A 122 -5.33 -10.19 1.67
N LYS A 123 -4.39 -10.75 0.92
CA LYS A 123 -3.06 -11.09 1.46
C LYS A 123 -2.15 -9.88 1.64
N LEU A 124 -2.28 -8.87 0.78
CA LEU A 124 -1.54 -7.61 0.94
C LEU A 124 -2.15 -6.73 2.03
N ASN A 125 -3.48 -6.70 2.13
CA ASN A 125 -4.20 -5.89 3.11
C ASN A 125 -5.47 -6.61 3.59
N GLN A 126 -5.42 -7.21 4.77
CA GLN A 126 -6.54 -7.96 5.34
C GLN A 126 -7.65 -7.04 5.86
N SER A 127 -7.29 -5.86 6.37
CA SER A 127 -8.22 -4.92 7.00
C SER A 127 -9.04 -4.12 6.00
N ALA A 128 -8.49 -3.83 4.81
CA ALA A 128 -9.15 -2.99 3.84
C ALA A 128 -10.53 -3.51 3.42
N LYS A 129 -11.50 -2.59 3.36
CA LYS A 129 -12.82 -2.86 2.78
C LYS A 129 -12.71 -2.90 1.26
N ILE A 130 -13.07 -4.03 0.63
CA ILE A 130 -13.07 -4.18 -0.82
C ILE A 130 -14.47 -3.92 -1.36
N ILE A 131 -14.60 -3.04 -2.35
CA ILE A 131 -15.84 -2.70 -3.06
C ILE A 131 -15.65 -3.03 -4.54
N GLU A 132 -16.48 -3.94 -5.05
CA GLU A 132 -16.50 -4.29 -6.47
C GLU A 132 -17.40 -3.33 -7.22
N THR A 133 -16.92 -2.78 -8.33
CA THR A 133 -17.69 -1.83 -9.12
C THR A 133 -17.32 -1.88 -10.61
N SER A 134 -18.19 -1.31 -11.42
CA SER A 134 -17.97 -0.99 -12.83
C SER A 134 -18.20 0.49 -13.02
N TYR A 135 -17.39 1.14 -13.85
CA TYR A 135 -17.45 2.60 -14.09
C TYR A 135 -17.29 3.45 -12.83
N SER A 136 -16.67 2.90 -11.78
CA SER A 136 -16.49 3.54 -10.46
C SER A 136 -17.80 3.98 -9.80
N GLU A 137 -18.91 3.33 -10.09
CA GLU A 137 -20.23 3.61 -9.50
C GLU A 137 -20.29 3.08 -8.07
N ILE A 138 -20.05 3.95 -7.09
CA ILE A 138 -20.16 3.65 -5.66
C ILE A 138 -20.95 4.74 -4.94
N SER A 139 -21.52 4.38 -3.81
CA SER A 139 -22.11 5.40 -2.91
C SER A 139 -21.00 6.24 -2.28
N PRO A 140 -21.08 7.60 -2.29
CA PRO A 140 -20.11 8.44 -1.59
C PRO A 140 -19.96 8.13 -0.10
N LYS A 141 -20.98 7.57 0.54
CA LYS A 141 -20.96 7.14 1.95
C LYS A 141 -19.94 6.02 2.22
N GLU A 142 -19.51 5.32 1.19
CA GLU A 142 -18.52 4.24 1.31
C GLU A 142 -17.10 4.77 1.53
N ILE A 143 -16.84 6.03 1.17
CA ILE A 143 -15.53 6.65 1.18
C ILE A 143 -15.48 8.00 1.92
N LEU A 144 -16.61 8.59 2.26
CA LEU A 144 -16.68 9.88 2.96
C LEU A 144 -17.25 9.72 4.37
N ASN A 145 -16.65 10.39 5.34
CA ASN A 145 -17.02 10.36 6.77
C ASN A 145 -17.00 8.93 7.33
N THR A 146 -15.97 8.17 6.99
CA THR A 146 -15.84 6.77 7.40
C THR A 146 -15.07 6.61 8.70
N SER A 147 -14.20 7.57 9.02
CA SER A 147 -13.28 7.54 10.17
C SER A 147 -12.46 6.25 10.24
N LEU A 148 -12.07 5.71 9.07
CA LEU A 148 -11.35 4.44 8.96
C LEU A 148 -9.84 4.62 9.08
N PHE A 149 -9.33 5.83 8.84
CA PHE A 149 -7.89 6.04 8.87
C PHE A 149 -7.37 6.13 10.30
N ASN A 150 -6.34 5.33 10.58
CA ASN A 150 -5.55 5.39 11.81
C ASN A 150 -4.07 5.37 11.42
N PHE A 151 -3.34 6.42 11.77
CA PHE A 151 -1.94 6.57 11.38
C PHE A 151 -1.04 5.50 12.02
N GLU A 152 -1.23 5.18 13.30
CA GLU A 152 -0.44 4.17 14.00
C GLU A 152 -0.64 2.77 13.39
N GLU A 153 -1.89 2.44 13.00
CA GLU A 153 -2.18 1.20 12.29
C GLU A 153 -1.62 1.22 10.87
N ALA A 154 -1.65 2.37 10.18
CA ALA A 154 -1.11 2.51 8.84
C ALA A 154 0.42 2.31 8.80
N GLU A 155 1.16 2.80 9.79
CA GLU A 155 2.60 2.54 9.91
C GLU A 155 2.94 1.07 10.20
N GLN A 156 2.03 0.37 10.87
CA GLN A 156 2.20 -1.03 11.25
C GLN A 156 1.58 -2.01 10.25
N SER A 157 0.73 -1.51 9.35
CA SER A 157 -0.15 -2.31 8.48
C SER A 157 0.50 -2.93 7.25
N ALA A 158 1.83 -2.90 7.14
CA ALA A 158 2.41 -3.90 6.26
C ALA A 158 1.84 -5.24 6.71
N GLY A 159 0.95 -5.86 5.92
CA GLY A 159 0.19 -7.09 6.28
C GLY A 159 1.02 -8.27 6.78
N TRP A 160 2.31 -8.07 6.85
CA TRP A 160 3.37 -8.88 7.41
C TRP A 160 3.47 -8.81 8.93
N MET A 161 3.25 -7.64 9.55
CA MET A 161 3.39 -7.51 11.00
C MET A 161 2.26 -8.28 11.67
N GLU A 162 1.03 -8.20 11.14
CA GLU A 162 -0.10 -8.98 11.64
C GLU A 162 0.09 -10.49 11.43
N GLU A 163 0.71 -10.92 10.32
CA GLU A 163 0.93 -12.34 10.04
C GLU A 163 2.10 -12.92 10.83
N LEU A 164 3.07 -12.08 11.22
CA LEU A 164 4.17 -12.47 12.12
C LEU A 164 3.72 -12.69 13.56
N GLU A 165 2.63 -12.06 13.99
CA GLU A 165 2.08 -12.16 15.34
C GLU A 165 1.07 -13.32 15.49
N LYS A 166 0.56 -13.89 14.40
CA LYS A 166 -0.38 -15.02 14.45
C LYS A 166 0.36 -16.35 14.57
N ASP A 167 0.15 -17.05 15.66
CA ASP A 167 0.70 -18.41 15.91
C ASP A 167 0.00 -19.53 15.11
N GLU A 168 -1.17 -19.28 14.52
CA GLU A 168 -1.94 -20.25 13.73
C GLU A 168 -2.42 -19.66 12.40
N HIS A 169 -2.03 -20.30 11.30
CA HIS A 169 -2.52 -20.00 9.95
C HIS A 169 -3.87 -20.66 9.68
N THR A 170 -4.89 -19.86 9.48
CA THR A 170 -6.14 -20.35 8.90
C THR A 170 -6.04 -20.24 7.37
N PRO A 171 -6.10 -21.35 6.63
CA PRO A 171 -5.79 -21.36 5.20
C PRO A 171 -6.99 -20.96 4.32
N GLU A 172 -7.51 -19.74 4.42
CA GLU A 172 -8.52 -19.24 3.48
C GLU A 172 -7.99 -19.02 2.05
N THR A 173 -6.69 -19.12 1.86
CA THR A 173 -6.01 -18.84 0.58
C THR A 173 -5.56 -20.08 -0.17
N GLU A 174 -5.72 -21.28 0.38
CA GLU A 174 -5.40 -22.53 -0.32
C GLU A 174 -6.27 -22.73 -1.58
N GLU A 175 -7.49 -22.18 -1.58
CA GLU A 175 -8.42 -22.27 -2.72
C GLU A 175 -7.85 -21.65 -4.01
N TYR A 176 -6.97 -20.63 -3.89
CA TYR A 176 -6.39 -19.94 -5.05
C TYR A 176 -4.88 -20.13 -5.17
N GLY A 177 -4.27 -21.00 -4.35
CA GLY A 177 -2.85 -21.29 -4.41
C GLY A 177 -1.93 -20.15 -3.98
N ILE A 178 -2.45 -19.14 -3.27
CA ILE A 178 -1.67 -18.03 -2.72
C ILE A 178 -1.35 -18.37 -1.27
N SER A 179 -0.06 -18.48 -0.95
CA SER A 179 0.42 -18.81 0.40
C SER A 179 1.46 -17.83 0.89
N SER A 180 1.65 -17.75 2.20
CA SER A 180 2.73 -16.99 2.81
C SER A 180 3.57 -17.87 3.71
N PHE A 181 4.83 -17.51 3.91
CA PHE A 181 5.71 -18.19 4.85
C PHE A 181 6.70 -17.20 5.46
N VAL A 182 7.16 -17.52 6.67
CA VAL A 182 8.16 -16.73 7.37
C VAL A 182 9.45 -17.53 7.51
N PHE A 183 10.52 -17.01 6.95
CA PHE A 183 11.86 -17.55 7.14
C PHE A 183 12.55 -16.83 8.31
N ARG A 184 12.96 -17.55 9.33
CA ARG A 184 13.70 -17.01 10.49
C ARG A 184 15.09 -17.57 10.55
N SER A 185 16.12 -16.72 10.68
CA SER A 185 17.51 -17.13 10.87
C SER A 185 18.19 -16.25 11.92
N LYS A 186 18.94 -16.89 12.83
CA LYS A 186 19.82 -16.18 13.76
C LYS A 186 21.16 -15.79 13.13
N LYS A 187 21.45 -16.32 11.93
CA LYS A 187 22.68 -16.02 11.20
C LYS A 187 22.36 -14.96 10.14
N PRO A 188 23.17 -13.94 9.99
CA PRO A 188 23.02 -12.97 8.90
C PRO A 188 23.19 -13.66 7.54
N PHE A 189 22.57 -13.11 6.52
CA PHE A 189 22.85 -13.48 5.16
C PHE A 189 24.24 -12.98 4.74
N ASP A 190 24.94 -13.74 3.91
CA ASP A 190 26.10 -13.24 3.19
C ASP A 190 25.61 -12.17 2.18
N PRO A 191 26.07 -10.92 2.27
CA PRO A 191 25.51 -9.85 1.47
C PRO A 191 25.69 -10.03 -0.02
N VAL A 192 26.81 -10.61 -0.46
CA VAL A 192 27.11 -10.83 -1.88
C VAL A 192 26.21 -11.91 -2.45
N ARG A 193 26.06 -13.03 -1.72
CA ARG A 193 25.21 -14.15 -2.16
C ARG A 193 23.74 -13.79 -2.10
N PHE A 194 23.34 -12.99 -1.09
CA PHE A 194 21.96 -12.57 -0.96
C PHE A 194 21.59 -11.60 -2.09
N TRP A 195 22.48 -10.67 -2.42
CA TRP A 195 22.31 -9.77 -3.55
C TRP A 195 22.21 -10.53 -4.89
N ASP A 196 23.13 -11.47 -5.16
CA ASP A 196 23.06 -12.32 -6.36
C ASP A 196 21.76 -13.12 -6.43
N TYR A 197 21.26 -13.60 -5.28
CA TYR A 197 19.99 -14.31 -5.22
C TYR A 197 18.81 -13.41 -5.60
N LEU A 198 18.74 -12.21 -5.03
CA LEU A 198 17.68 -11.25 -5.32
C LEU A 198 17.68 -10.83 -6.79
N GLN A 199 18.85 -10.58 -7.36
CA GLN A 199 18.97 -10.11 -8.74
C GLN A 199 18.75 -11.20 -9.80
N ASN A 200 19.23 -12.41 -9.55
CA ASN A 200 19.35 -13.41 -10.61
C ASN A 200 18.54 -14.70 -10.36
N LYS A 201 18.04 -14.92 -9.15
CA LYS A 201 17.46 -16.21 -8.74
C LYS A 201 16.14 -16.06 -7.98
N PHE A 202 15.69 -14.84 -7.78
CA PHE A 202 14.45 -14.60 -7.01
C PHE A 202 13.26 -15.15 -7.80
N PRO A 203 12.43 -16.01 -7.20
CA PRO A 203 11.30 -16.63 -7.90
C PRO A 203 10.27 -15.59 -8.36
N THR A 204 9.90 -15.62 -9.63
CA THR A 204 8.87 -14.74 -10.19
C THR A 204 7.46 -15.01 -9.65
N SER A 205 7.27 -16.14 -8.96
CA SER A 205 6.01 -16.48 -8.29
C SER A 205 5.82 -15.81 -6.93
N ILE A 206 6.85 -15.13 -6.41
CA ILE A 206 6.74 -14.39 -5.15
C ILE A 206 6.08 -13.05 -5.45
N ILE A 207 4.88 -12.86 -4.89
CA ILE A 207 4.09 -11.64 -5.05
C ILE A 207 4.67 -10.51 -4.21
N ARG A 208 5.07 -10.80 -2.97
CA ARG A 208 5.63 -9.83 -2.01
C ARG A 208 6.69 -10.49 -1.15
N SER A 209 7.76 -9.78 -0.85
CA SER A 209 8.73 -10.18 0.18
C SER A 209 9.13 -8.97 1.03
N CYS A 210 9.34 -9.20 2.31
CA CYS A 210 9.84 -8.21 3.25
C CYS A 210 10.99 -8.79 4.08
N LEU A 211 12.01 -8.01 4.35
CA LEU A 211 13.12 -8.38 5.21
C LEU A 211 13.10 -7.52 6.47
N LEU A 212 12.76 -8.13 7.61
CA LEU A 212 12.93 -7.49 8.91
C LEU A 212 14.33 -7.79 9.42
N TYR A 213 15.15 -6.76 9.55
CA TYR A 213 16.47 -6.84 10.12
C TYR A 213 16.48 -6.18 11.49
N THR A 214 16.69 -6.97 12.54
CA THR A 214 16.93 -6.45 13.88
C THR A 214 18.44 -6.34 14.09
N SER A 215 18.99 -5.13 14.08
CA SER A 215 20.34 -4.90 14.56
C SER A 215 20.38 -5.10 16.08
N PRO A 216 21.31 -5.87 16.63
CA PRO A 216 21.48 -5.92 18.08
C PRO A 216 21.71 -4.50 18.59
N SER A 217 20.96 -4.11 19.63
CA SER A 217 21.17 -2.84 20.30
C SER A 217 22.63 -2.73 20.72
N PRO A 218 23.27 -1.54 20.68
CA PRO A 218 24.63 -1.34 21.24
C PRO A 218 24.77 -1.79 22.70
N ARG A 219 23.64 -2.04 23.39
CA ARG A 219 23.61 -2.59 24.77
C ARG A 219 23.71 -4.10 24.85
N ASP A 220 23.51 -4.80 23.72
CA ASP A 220 23.54 -6.28 23.68
C ASP A 220 24.90 -6.83 23.26
N VAL A 221 25.87 -5.96 23.02
CA VAL A 221 27.25 -6.30 22.74
C VAL A 221 28.06 -6.11 24.04
N ARG A 222 27.94 -7.07 24.93
CA ARG A 222 28.86 -7.28 26.06
C ARG A 222 29.32 -8.70 26.11
#